data_f6f2002f2d8234d10174721683af30c0
#
_entry.id   f6f2002f2d8234d10174721683af30c0
#
_cell.length_a   1.000
_cell.length_b   1.000
_cell.length_c   1.000
_cell.angle_alpha   90.00
_cell.angle_beta   90.00
_cell.angle_gamma   90.00
#
_symmetry.space_group_name_H-M   'P 1'
#
loop_
_entity.id
_entity.type
_entity.pdbx_description
1 polymer ?
#
loop_
_entity_poly.entity_id
_entity_poly.type
_entity_poly.pdbx_seq_one_letter_code
_entity_poly.pdbx_strand_id
1 'polypeptide(L)' 'MKTNANLQDSFLNKIIKDNIPVSVYLLNGIKLQGQVKSFDQYVIVLSGNTPQLIYKHSVSTIVPSQTINLEVSDSN' A
#
# COMPACT_ATOMS: atom_id res chain seq x y z
N MET A 1 -13.22 0.28 -18.67
CA MET A 1 -12.79 0.37 -18.32
C MET A 1 -12.50 0.40 -17.43
N LYS A 2 -12.30 0.43 -17.23
CA LYS A 2 -11.97 0.54 -16.53
C LYS A 2 -11.28 0.55 -15.85
N THR A 3 -10.91 0.75 -15.75
CA THR A 3 -10.22 0.90 -15.24
C THR A 3 -9.85 0.92 -14.41
N ASN A 4 -9.87 1.08 -14.44
CA ASN A 4 -9.34 1.28 -13.70
C ASN A 4 -8.82 0.89 -12.82
N ALA A 5 -9.01 0.33 -13.52
CA ALA A 5 -8.57 -0.30 -12.45
C ALA A 5 -7.41 0.15 -11.90
N ASN A 6 -7.48 0.14 -10.89
CA ASN A 6 -6.56 0.86 -10.20
C ASN A 6 -5.56 -0.10 -9.63
N LEU A 7 -4.40 -0.12 -10.25
CA LEU A 7 -3.32 -1.00 -9.83
C LEU A 7 -2.92 -0.69 -8.40
N GLN A 8 -2.90 0.58 -8.04
CA GLN A 8 -2.55 0.99 -6.69
C GLN A 8 -3.52 0.40 -5.67
N ASP A 9 -4.81 0.48 -5.95
CA ASP A 9 -5.82 -0.04 -5.05
C ASP A 9 -5.76 -1.56 -4.95
N SER A 10 -5.49 -2.23 -6.06
CA SER A 10 -5.33 -3.68 -6.05
C SER A 10 -4.15 -4.10 -5.20
N PHE A 11 -3.05 -3.38 -5.32
CA PHE A 11 -1.86 -3.63 -4.53
C PHE A 11 -2.14 -3.46 -3.04
N LEU A 12 -2.77 -2.35 -2.67
CA LEU A 12 -3.06 -2.07 -1.26
C LEU A 12 -4.09 -3.05 -0.70
N ASN A 13 -5.10 -3.39 -1.48
CA ASN A 13 -6.10 -4.35 -1.03
C ASN A 13 -5.48 -5.73 -0.77
N LYS A 14 -4.56 -6.13 -1.62
CA LYS A 14 -3.89 -7.42 -1.45
C LYS A 14 -3.05 -7.42 -0.17
N ILE A 15 -2.33 -6.35 0.08
CA ILE A 15 -1.53 -6.20 1.28
C ILE A 15 -2.40 -6.28 2.53
N ILE A 16 -3.54 -5.61 2.51
CA ILE A 16 -4.46 -5.61 3.64
C ILE A 16 -5.05 -7.00 3.84
N LYS A 17 -5.52 -7.59 2.76
CA LYS A 17 -6.18 -8.88 2.83
C LYS A 17 -5.28 -9.95 3.42
N ASP A 18 -4.01 -9.94 3.01
CA ASP A 18 -3.06 -10.95 3.43
C ASP A 18 -2.25 -10.54 4.65
N ASN A 19 -2.54 -9.37 5.23
CA ASN A 19 -1.85 -8.87 6.42
C ASN A 19 -0.34 -8.82 6.23
N ILE A 20 0.11 -8.34 5.09
CA ILE A 20 1.52 -8.34 4.76
C ILE A 20 2.19 -7.08 5.32
N PRO A 21 3.22 -7.22 6.16
CA PRO A 21 3.95 -6.05 6.63
C PRO A 21 4.64 -5.34 5.47
N VAL A 22 4.73 -4.04 5.56
CA VAL A 22 5.35 -3.25 4.50
C VAL A 22 6.32 -2.23 5.06
N SER A 23 7.23 -1.79 4.21
CA SER A 23 8.05 -0.62 4.45
C SER A 23 7.54 0.48 3.52
N VAL A 24 7.25 1.62 4.10
CA VAL A 24 6.77 2.78 3.34
C VAL A 24 7.86 3.82 3.32
N TYR A 25 8.34 4.16 2.14
CA TYR A 25 9.38 5.17 1.98
C TYR A 25 8.74 6.47 1.57
N LEU A 26 9.02 7.52 2.30
CA LEU A 26 8.48 8.84 2.03
C LEU A 26 9.43 9.61 1.13
N LEU A 27 8.91 10.65 0.50
CA LEU A 27 9.70 11.46 -0.41
C LEU A 27 10.90 12.12 0.26
N ASN A 28 10.79 12.37 1.56
CA ASN A 28 11.90 12.98 2.32
C ASN A 28 12.93 11.95 2.81
N GLY A 29 12.78 10.70 2.41
CA GLY A 29 13.73 9.65 2.76
C GLY A 29 13.42 8.89 4.02
N ILE A 30 12.38 9.26 4.75
CA ILE A 30 12.00 8.55 5.95
C ILE A 30 11.36 7.22 5.58
N LYS A 31 11.69 6.18 6.33
CA LYS A 31 11.13 4.85 6.16
C LYS A 31 10.24 4.52 7.34
N LEU A 32 9.01 4.13 7.06
CA LEU A 32 8.05 3.69 8.06
C LEU A 32 7.74 2.22 7.84
N GLN A 33 7.56 1.48 8.91
CA GLN A 33 7.25 0.05 8.80
C GLN A 33 5.98 -0.28 9.57
N GLY A 34 5.22 -1.21 9.05
CA GLY A 34 3.99 -1.65 9.70
C GLY A 34 3.10 -2.36 8.74
N GLN A 35 1.84 -2.42 9.08
CA GLN A 35 0.82 -3.04 8.24
C GLN A 35 -0.20 -1.99 7.82
N VAL A 36 -0.58 -2.03 6.55
CA VAL A 36 -1.63 -1.15 6.06
C VAL A 36 -2.96 -1.68 6.58
N LYS A 37 -3.69 -0.85 7.26
CA LYS A 37 -4.99 -1.23 7.80
C LYS A 37 -6.13 -0.81 6.89
N SER A 38 -6.00 0.35 6.31
CA SER A 38 -7.01 0.85 5.37
C SER A 38 -6.40 1.97 4.57
N PHE A 39 -7.13 2.41 3.57
CA PHE A 39 -6.70 3.53 2.75
C PHE A 39 -7.91 4.12 2.07
N ASP A 40 -7.75 5.33 1.60
CA ASP A 40 -8.76 5.91 0.73
C ASP A 40 -8.05 6.61 -0.41
N GLN A 41 -8.73 7.54 -1.02
CA GLN A 41 -8.25 8.25 -2.19
C GLN A 41 -6.98 9.06 -1.90
N TYR A 42 -6.80 9.50 -0.68
CA TYR A 42 -5.73 10.44 -0.33
C TYR A 42 -4.76 9.93 0.71
N VAL A 43 -5.16 9.01 1.54
CA VAL A 43 -4.36 8.61 2.69
C VAL A 43 -4.28 7.10 2.85
N ILE A 44 -3.27 6.68 3.60
CA ILE A 44 -3.07 5.29 3.98
C ILE A 44 -2.92 5.27 5.49
N VAL A 45 -3.62 4.36 6.16
CA VAL A 45 -3.46 4.16 7.60
C VAL A 45 -2.50 3.00 7.81
N LEU A 46 -1.37 3.30 8.42
CA LEU A 46 -0.35 2.32 8.71
C LEU A 46 -0.33 2.03 10.20
N SER A 47 -0.38 0.77 10.54
CA SER A 47 -0.37 0.33 11.93
C SER A 47 1.00 -0.22 12.29
N GLY A 48 1.53 0.22 13.40
CA GLY A 48 2.78 -0.28 13.94
C GLY A 48 2.67 -0.18 15.45
N ASN A 49 3.62 0.48 16.09
CA ASN A 49 3.49 0.75 17.51
C ASN A 49 2.31 1.68 17.76
N THR A 50 2.14 2.64 16.87
CA THR A 50 0.99 3.54 16.90
C THR A 50 0.44 3.64 15.49
N PRO A 51 -0.85 3.88 15.35
CA PRO A 51 -1.41 4.10 14.01
C PRO A 51 -0.89 5.41 13.45
N GLN A 52 -0.63 5.42 12.17
CA GLN A 52 -0.16 6.61 11.46
C GLN A 52 -0.98 6.83 10.22
N LEU A 53 -1.34 8.08 9.99
CA LEU A 53 -2.05 8.47 8.79
C LEU A 53 -1.02 9.09 7.85
N ILE A 54 -0.89 8.52 6.67
CA ILE A 54 0.12 8.94 5.71
C ILE A 54 -0.57 9.42 4.44
N TYR A 55 -0.21 10.60 3.98
CA TYR A 55 -0.77 11.12 2.73
C TYR A 55 -0.08 10.43 1.57
N LYS A 56 -0.87 9.94 0.63
CA LYS A 56 -0.34 9.19 -0.50
C LYS A 56 0.68 9.97 -1.32
N HIS A 57 0.46 11.27 -1.48
CA HIS A 57 1.40 12.05 -2.28
C HIS A 57 2.74 12.30 -1.58
N SER A 58 2.86 11.92 -0.33
CA SER A 58 4.15 11.95 0.37
C SER A 58 4.90 10.64 0.26
N VAL A 59 4.29 9.63 -0.35
CA VAL A 59 4.87 8.29 -0.43
C VAL A 59 5.64 8.15 -1.72
N SER A 60 6.88 7.68 -1.61
CA SER A 60 7.68 7.34 -2.76
C SER A 60 7.47 5.90 -3.18
N THR A 61 7.56 4.99 -2.23
CA THR A 61 7.53 3.56 -2.51
C THR A 61 6.94 2.82 -1.33
N ILE A 62 6.21 1.75 -1.61
CA ILE A 62 5.76 0.81 -0.59
C ILE A 62 6.33 -0.55 -0.97
N VAL A 63 7.11 -1.13 -0.06
CA VAL A 63 7.77 -2.40 -0.30
C VAL A 63 7.21 -3.44 0.65
N PRO A 64 6.47 -4.43 0.13
CA PRO A 64 5.99 -5.51 0.99
C PRO A 64 7.14 -6.39 1.45
N SER A 65 6.98 -7.00 2.61
CA SER A 65 8.02 -7.85 3.16
C SER A 65 8.13 -9.19 2.45
N GLN A 66 7.18 -9.49 1.58
CA GLN A 66 7.21 -10.72 0.80
C GLN A 66 6.61 -10.45 -0.56
N THR A 67 6.87 -11.36 -1.49
CA THR A 67 6.39 -11.22 -2.85
C THR A 67 4.88 -11.23 -2.89
N ILE A 68 4.31 -10.31 -3.66
CA ILE A 68 2.89 -10.25 -3.88
C ILE A 68 2.63 -10.62 -5.33
N ASN A 69 1.73 -11.56 -5.52
CA ASN A 69 1.32 -11.93 -6.85
C ASN A 69 0.10 -11.11 -7.24
N LEU A 70 0.31 -10.08 -8.02
CA LEU A 70 -0.79 -9.26 -8.51
C LEU A 70 -1.32 -9.88 -9.79
N GLU A 71 -2.52 -10.41 -9.74
CA GLU A 71 -3.15 -10.95 -10.90
C GLU A 71 -3.76 -9.83 -11.66
N VAL A 72 -3.09 -9.46 -12.61
CA VAL A 72 -3.65 -8.45 -13.46
C VAL A 72 -4.53 -9.15 -14.44
N SER A 73 -5.31 -9.44 -14.56
CA SER A 73 -5.85 -10.04 -15.38
C SER A 73 -6.32 -9.85 -16.48
N ASP A 74 -5.86 -9.97 -16.23
CA ASP A 74 -6.11 -10.03 -16.89
C ASP A 74 -6.22 -10.38 -17.60
N SER A 75 -6.11 -10.54 -17.71
CA SER A 75 -6.12 -10.80 -18.31
C SER A 75 -6.49 -11.20 -18.83
N ASN A 76 -6.64 -11.17 -19.08
CA ASN A 76 -6.88 -11.39 -19.61
C ASN A 76 -7.11 -11.35 -19.88
#